data_8da65a0d69bd4ccaa5845e2e15956699
#
_entry.id   8da65a0d69bd4ccaa5845e2e15956699
#
_cell.length_a   1.000
_cell.length_b   1.000
_cell.length_c   1.000
_cell.angle_alpha   90.00
_cell.angle_beta   90.00
_cell.angle_gamma   90.00
#
_symmetry.space_group_name_H-M   'P 1'
#
loop_
_entity.id
_entity.type
_entity.pdbx_description
1 polymer ?
#
loop_
_entity_poly.entity_id
_entity_poly.type
_entity_poly.pdbx_seq_one_letter_code
_entity_poly.pdbx_strand_id
1 'polypeptide(L)'
;MGFEKKKKICHIRFNASDTPARAFQDCGMFLYTLAKDFNWESTYVFYKTRQEETQWNQTFLKYVTLVCLGETDDLDYKKQVSLAKKFIQEHIHEYDAIMLFHYGSTAWKLAKLCKKYNPNVVVYIKLDMGIGGFNHFCNNGPLQSIKNWFEKIKSSYVDIFTVETKSYYEELKKISVFNNRIEYLPNGVSLIDIDVDGIDALPKENSIVTIGRLGIPEKNSPLLLRVIEKMPESLVKQWKFLLIGPSTQEFIEEVHNFKVSNPNISDSIIMVGPVTDRNELYTYGRKAKIICMTSLSESTCISTLESMYFGAYPIITNYSDFVMDTTNKGTCGIIVENGNADELAQQLINAMKNDNLLINCNKSQDYARSAFNYRELSYKLDLILRRYMETNG
;
A
#
# COMPACT_ATOMS: atom_id res chain seq x y z
N MET A 1 24.10 -32.75 -0.49
CA MET A 1 23.56 -31.45 -0.09
C MET A 1 22.23 -31.72 0.58
N GLY A 2 22.15 -31.59 1.92
CA GLY A 2 20.89 -31.74 2.63
C GLY A 2 19.96 -30.61 2.22
N PHE A 3 18.72 -30.92 1.81
CA PHE A 3 17.70 -29.90 1.57
C PHE A 3 17.43 -29.17 2.88
N GLU A 4 17.77 -27.88 2.94
CA GLU A 4 17.40 -27.05 4.07
C GLU A 4 15.88 -27.09 4.24
N LYS A 5 15.40 -27.46 5.42
CA LYS A 5 13.97 -27.54 5.71
C LYS A 5 13.33 -26.17 5.47
N LYS A 6 12.27 -26.12 4.67
CA LYS A 6 11.52 -24.89 4.43
C LYS A 6 11.06 -24.29 5.75
N LYS A 7 11.20 -22.98 5.88
CA LYS A 7 10.62 -22.22 6.97
C LYS A 7 9.13 -21.97 6.69
N LYS A 8 8.33 -21.87 7.74
CA LYS A 8 6.87 -21.70 7.63
C LYS A 8 6.43 -20.39 8.24
N ILE A 9 5.73 -19.56 7.45
CA ILE A 9 5.15 -18.30 7.91
C ILE A 9 3.62 -18.32 7.73
N CYS A 10 2.91 -17.77 8.71
CA CYS A 10 1.47 -17.63 8.65
C CYS A 10 1.07 -16.18 8.92
N HIS A 11 0.28 -15.60 8.02
CA HIS A 11 -0.41 -14.33 8.28
C HIS A 11 -1.81 -14.61 8.82
N ILE A 12 -2.14 -14.00 9.95
CA ILE A 12 -3.45 -14.14 10.59
C ILE A 12 -4.16 -12.79 10.54
N ARG A 13 -5.20 -12.71 9.73
CA ARG A 13 -6.13 -11.58 9.72
C ARG A 13 -7.20 -11.77 10.79
N PHE A 14 -7.58 -10.70 11.49
CA PHE A 14 -8.53 -10.77 12.62
C PHE A 14 -9.46 -9.56 12.75
N ASN A 15 -9.47 -8.67 11.76
CA ASN A 15 -10.16 -7.38 11.89
C ASN A 15 -10.96 -6.96 10.66
N ALA A 16 -11.09 -7.79 9.66
CA ALA A 16 -11.92 -7.53 8.49
C ALA A 16 -12.18 -8.81 7.68
N SER A 17 -13.23 -8.81 6.87
CA SER A 17 -13.32 -9.73 5.73
C SER A 17 -12.20 -9.40 4.74
N ASP A 18 -11.61 -10.43 4.17
CA ASP A 18 -10.58 -10.27 3.17
C ASP A 18 -11.07 -10.61 1.78
N THR A 19 -10.78 -9.74 0.85
CA THR A 19 -10.94 -9.97 -0.57
C THR A 19 -9.59 -10.36 -1.19
N PRO A 20 -9.58 -11.10 -2.32
CA PRO A 20 -8.36 -11.36 -3.07
C PRO A 20 -7.58 -10.10 -3.39
N ALA A 21 -8.27 -8.99 -3.71
CA ALA A 21 -7.66 -7.71 -4.02
C ALA A 21 -6.76 -7.18 -2.87
N ARG A 22 -7.15 -7.38 -1.61
CA ARG A 22 -6.33 -6.96 -0.46
C ARG A 22 -5.10 -7.84 -0.26
N ALA A 23 -5.22 -9.14 -0.49
CA ALA A 23 -4.08 -10.05 -0.41
C ALA A 23 -2.99 -9.69 -1.44
N PHE A 24 -3.37 -9.13 -2.60
CA PHE A 24 -2.45 -8.74 -3.67
C PHE A 24 -1.81 -7.36 -3.49
N GLN A 25 -2.12 -6.66 -2.41
CA GLN A 25 -1.64 -5.28 -2.21
C GLN A 25 -0.69 -5.12 -1.01
N ASP A 26 -0.59 -6.12 -0.12
CA ASP A 26 0.11 -5.94 1.15
C ASP A 26 0.67 -7.27 1.69
N CYS A 27 0.22 -7.70 2.87
CA CYS A 27 0.72 -8.88 3.58
C CYS A 27 0.76 -10.14 2.71
N GLY A 28 -0.26 -10.37 1.89
CA GLY A 28 -0.31 -11.52 1.00
C GLY A 28 0.79 -11.52 -0.06
N MET A 29 1.22 -10.35 -0.53
CA MET A 29 2.33 -10.25 -1.48
C MET A 29 3.68 -10.61 -0.85
N PHE A 30 3.91 -10.24 0.41
CA PHE A 30 5.09 -10.72 1.13
C PHE A 30 5.08 -12.23 1.28
N LEU A 31 3.95 -12.82 1.66
CA LEU A 31 3.80 -14.28 1.75
C LEU A 31 4.04 -14.98 0.41
N TYR A 32 3.42 -14.46 -0.66
CA TYR A 32 3.59 -14.98 -2.01
C TYR A 32 5.06 -14.98 -2.44
N THR A 33 5.73 -13.84 -2.25
CA THR A 33 7.11 -13.68 -2.72
C THR A 33 8.09 -14.49 -1.85
N LEU A 34 7.88 -14.56 -0.54
CA LEU A 34 8.67 -15.43 0.35
C LEU A 34 8.55 -16.91 -0.08
N ALA A 35 7.35 -17.37 -0.40
CA ALA A 35 7.15 -18.75 -0.83
C ALA A 35 7.71 -19.03 -2.23
N LYS A 36 7.56 -18.08 -3.15
CA LYS A 36 8.01 -18.23 -4.53
C LYS A 36 9.54 -18.18 -4.65
N ASP A 37 10.18 -17.22 -3.98
CA ASP A 37 11.56 -16.84 -4.27
C ASP A 37 12.55 -17.16 -3.13
N PHE A 38 12.09 -17.41 -1.87
CA PHE A 38 12.96 -17.48 -0.70
C PHE A 38 12.80 -18.77 0.15
N ASN A 39 12.27 -19.83 -0.43
CA ASN A 39 12.15 -21.16 0.19
C ASN A 39 11.31 -21.19 1.48
N TRP A 40 10.18 -20.45 1.51
CA TRP A 40 9.21 -20.49 2.57
C TRP A 40 7.96 -21.32 2.18
N GLU A 41 7.25 -21.82 3.19
CA GLU A 41 5.85 -22.24 3.09
C GLU A 41 4.98 -21.16 3.73
N SER A 42 4.06 -20.60 2.95
CA SER A 42 3.26 -19.45 3.36
C SER A 42 1.79 -19.80 3.50
N THR A 43 1.19 -19.41 4.63
CA THR A 43 -0.23 -19.59 4.91
C THR A 43 -0.90 -18.22 5.13
N TYR A 44 -2.04 -18.03 4.48
CA TYR A 44 -2.87 -16.83 4.61
C TYR A 44 -4.19 -17.20 5.27
N VAL A 45 -4.38 -16.79 6.53
CA VAL A 45 -5.58 -17.05 7.32
C VAL A 45 -6.52 -15.86 7.25
N PHE A 46 -7.78 -16.09 6.86
CA PHE A 46 -8.73 -15.03 6.57
C PHE A 46 -10.17 -15.42 6.95
N TYR A 47 -11.07 -14.46 6.80
CA TYR A 47 -12.52 -14.63 6.92
C TYR A 47 -13.16 -14.15 5.64
N LYS A 48 -14.31 -14.74 5.26
CA LYS A 48 -15.13 -14.24 4.16
C LYS A 48 -16.50 -13.81 4.65
N THR A 49 -17.14 -12.90 3.93
CA THR A 49 -18.55 -12.62 4.08
C THR A 49 -19.35 -13.58 3.19
N ARG A 50 -20.59 -13.92 3.55
CA ARG A 50 -21.45 -14.82 2.76
C ARG A 50 -21.77 -14.28 1.36
N GLN A 51 -21.65 -12.96 1.17
CA GLN A 51 -21.97 -12.28 -0.09
C GLN A 51 -20.78 -12.20 -1.06
N GLU A 52 -19.58 -12.59 -0.64
CA GLU A 52 -18.38 -12.52 -1.48
C GLU A 52 -18.11 -13.85 -2.18
N GLU A 53 -18.40 -13.91 -3.50
CA GLU A 53 -17.79 -14.89 -4.39
C GLU A 53 -16.32 -14.53 -4.58
N THR A 54 -15.45 -15.13 -3.79
CA THR A 54 -14.01 -14.83 -3.86
C THR A 54 -13.34 -15.77 -4.85
N GLN A 55 -13.12 -15.30 -6.07
CA GLN A 55 -12.21 -15.97 -6.99
C GLN A 55 -10.76 -15.58 -6.67
N TRP A 56 -10.04 -16.51 -6.07
CA TRP A 56 -8.61 -16.36 -5.82
C TRP A 56 -7.80 -16.61 -7.08
N ASN A 57 -6.77 -15.79 -7.29
CA ASN A 57 -5.86 -15.94 -8.41
C ASN A 57 -5.09 -17.26 -8.33
N GLN A 58 -5.10 -18.06 -9.40
CA GLN A 58 -4.51 -19.39 -9.44
C GLN A 58 -2.97 -19.37 -9.29
N THR A 59 -2.30 -18.34 -9.79
CA THR A 59 -0.84 -18.17 -9.62
C THR A 59 -0.48 -17.91 -8.16
N PHE A 60 -1.30 -17.13 -7.44
CA PHE A 60 -1.14 -16.91 -6.00
C PHE A 60 -1.30 -18.23 -5.21
N LEU A 61 -2.33 -19.04 -5.54
CA LEU A 61 -2.61 -20.29 -4.88
C LEU A 61 -1.54 -21.38 -5.07
N LYS A 62 -0.68 -21.26 -6.07
CA LYS A 62 0.48 -22.16 -6.22
C LYS A 62 1.50 -22.03 -5.10
N TYR A 63 1.54 -20.88 -4.42
CA TYR A 63 2.58 -20.54 -3.44
C TYR A 63 2.02 -20.28 -2.03
N VAL A 64 0.75 -19.89 -1.92
CA VAL A 64 0.15 -19.52 -0.63
C VAL A 64 -1.04 -20.42 -0.32
N THR A 65 -0.97 -21.12 0.81
CA THR A 65 -2.08 -21.91 1.34
C THR A 65 -3.10 -20.99 1.98
N LEU A 66 -4.36 -21.13 1.62
CA LEU A 66 -5.46 -20.35 2.19
C LEU A 66 -6.19 -21.14 3.29
N VAL A 67 -6.43 -20.49 4.43
CA VAL A 67 -7.22 -21.05 5.52
C VAL A 67 -8.34 -20.07 5.86
N CYS A 68 -9.57 -20.42 5.49
CA CYS A 68 -10.76 -19.66 5.88
C CYS A 68 -11.23 -20.11 7.25
N LEU A 69 -11.23 -19.21 8.24
CA LEU A 69 -11.67 -19.53 9.61
C LEU A 69 -13.19 -19.47 9.77
N GLY A 70 -13.92 -18.95 8.81
CA GLY A 70 -15.38 -18.92 8.83
C GLY A 70 -15.97 -17.85 7.95
N GLU A 71 -17.30 -17.95 7.80
CA GLU A 71 -18.14 -16.93 7.15
C GLU A 71 -18.75 -16.05 8.22
N THR A 72 -18.69 -14.76 8.04
CA THR A 72 -19.33 -13.79 8.92
C THR A 72 -20.35 -12.99 8.12
N ASP A 73 -21.61 -12.93 8.56
CA ASP A 73 -22.63 -12.09 7.92
C ASP A 73 -22.38 -10.62 8.19
N ASP A 74 -21.88 -10.32 9.39
CA ASP A 74 -21.45 -9.03 9.86
C ASP A 74 -19.98 -9.15 10.29
N LEU A 75 -19.26 -8.04 10.25
CA LEU A 75 -17.89 -7.91 10.77
C LEU A 75 -17.89 -8.09 12.31
N ASP A 76 -18.39 -9.21 12.82
CA ASP A 76 -18.32 -9.52 14.25
C ASP A 76 -16.85 -9.72 14.67
N TYR A 77 -16.25 -8.62 15.02
CA TYR A 77 -14.86 -8.55 15.46
C TYR A 77 -14.55 -9.53 16.61
N LYS A 78 -15.47 -9.70 17.57
CA LYS A 78 -15.27 -10.60 18.72
C LYS A 78 -15.18 -12.06 18.25
N LYS A 79 -16.05 -12.44 17.34
CA LYS A 79 -16.06 -13.79 16.76
C LYS A 79 -14.78 -14.06 15.95
N GLN A 80 -14.36 -13.10 15.11
CA GLN A 80 -13.13 -13.20 14.35
C GLN A 80 -11.91 -13.38 15.26
N VAL A 81 -11.78 -12.55 16.30
CA VAL A 81 -10.69 -12.68 17.28
C VAL A 81 -10.75 -14.02 18.04
N SER A 82 -11.93 -14.53 18.34
CA SER A 82 -12.10 -15.85 18.99
C SER A 82 -11.62 -16.98 18.10
N LEU A 83 -11.97 -16.95 16.82
CA LEU A 83 -11.53 -17.95 15.83
C LEU A 83 -10.02 -17.88 15.59
N ALA A 84 -9.46 -16.67 15.48
CA ALA A 84 -8.00 -16.48 15.38
C ALA A 84 -7.25 -17.05 16.60
N LYS A 85 -7.79 -16.88 17.82
CA LYS A 85 -7.22 -17.46 19.03
C LYS A 85 -7.26 -18.98 19.00
N LYS A 86 -8.37 -19.56 18.57
CA LYS A 86 -8.50 -21.02 18.44
C LYS A 86 -7.50 -21.57 17.42
N PHE A 87 -7.39 -20.94 16.25
CA PHE A 87 -6.40 -21.32 15.24
C PHE A 87 -4.97 -21.28 15.79
N ILE A 88 -4.58 -20.22 16.50
CA ILE A 88 -3.25 -20.13 17.14
C ILE A 88 -3.05 -21.28 18.12
N GLN A 89 -4.02 -21.60 18.97
CA GLN A 89 -3.92 -22.69 19.94
C GLN A 89 -3.68 -24.06 19.29
N GLU A 90 -4.34 -24.29 18.16
CA GLU A 90 -4.32 -25.59 17.47
C GLU A 90 -3.09 -25.74 16.55
N HIS A 91 -2.62 -24.64 15.90
CA HIS A 91 -1.68 -24.72 14.78
C HIS A 91 -0.35 -23.98 14.97
N ILE A 92 -0.14 -23.23 16.07
CA ILE A 92 1.05 -22.39 16.22
C ILE A 92 2.38 -23.15 16.12
N HIS A 93 2.39 -24.42 16.51
CA HIS A 93 3.58 -25.29 16.46
C HIS A 93 4.01 -25.67 15.04
N GLU A 94 3.16 -25.44 14.04
CA GLU A 94 3.44 -25.72 12.65
C GLU A 94 4.28 -24.62 11.98
N TYR A 95 4.41 -23.44 12.64
CA TYR A 95 4.99 -22.22 12.05
C TYR A 95 6.26 -21.79 12.76
N ASP A 96 7.22 -21.30 11.96
CA ASP A 96 8.44 -20.62 12.45
C ASP A 96 8.20 -19.11 12.68
N ALA A 97 7.27 -18.50 11.92
CA ALA A 97 6.89 -17.09 12.06
C ALA A 97 5.37 -16.88 11.93
N ILE A 98 4.85 -15.91 12.69
CA ILE A 98 3.47 -15.40 12.58
C ILE A 98 3.52 -13.93 12.23
N MET A 99 2.85 -13.55 11.14
CA MET A 99 2.63 -12.16 10.75
C MET A 99 1.24 -11.71 11.21
N LEU A 100 1.19 -10.65 12.00
CA LEU A 100 -0.02 -9.94 12.39
C LEU A 100 -0.06 -8.57 11.69
N PHE A 101 -1.25 -8.01 11.56
CA PHE A 101 -1.46 -6.75 10.84
C PHE A 101 -2.08 -5.72 11.75
N HIS A 102 -1.62 -4.48 11.62
CA HIS A 102 -1.88 -3.35 12.49
C HIS A 102 -1.43 -3.54 13.95
N TYR A 103 -1.17 -2.44 14.58
CA TYR A 103 -0.88 -2.35 15.99
C TYR A 103 -2.20 -2.20 16.80
N GLY A 104 -2.23 -2.74 18.01
CA GLY A 104 -3.34 -2.55 18.91
C GLY A 104 -3.48 -3.65 19.97
N SER A 105 -4.44 -3.46 20.88
CA SER A 105 -4.63 -4.36 22.03
C SER A 105 -4.89 -5.82 21.64
N THR A 106 -5.53 -6.05 20.50
CA THR A 106 -5.78 -7.42 20.00
C THR A 106 -4.52 -8.05 19.47
N ALA A 107 -3.73 -7.32 18.68
CA ALA A 107 -2.44 -7.81 18.18
C ALA A 107 -1.53 -8.19 19.36
N TRP A 108 -1.46 -7.39 20.42
CA TRP A 108 -0.72 -7.72 21.64
C TRP A 108 -1.18 -9.02 22.32
N LYS A 109 -2.52 -9.22 22.42
CA LYS A 109 -3.10 -10.42 23.00
C LYS A 109 -2.82 -11.68 22.15
N LEU A 110 -2.87 -11.55 20.84
CA LEU A 110 -2.55 -12.65 19.92
C LEU A 110 -1.05 -12.96 19.96
N ALA A 111 -0.18 -11.95 19.97
CA ALA A 111 1.26 -12.11 20.11
C ALA A 111 1.61 -12.86 21.42
N LYS A 112 1.02 -12.45 22.54
CA LYS A 112 1.16 -13.15 23.83
C LYS A 112 0.70 -14.61 23.75
N LEU A 113 -0.39 -14.87 23.04
CA LEU A 113 -0.93 -16.22 22.86
C LEU A 113 0.04 -17.08 22.03
N CYS A 114 0.59 -16.52 20.94
CA CYS A 114 1.60 -17.21 20.13
C CYS A 114 2.80 -17.65 20.99
N LYS A 115 3.39 -16.72 21.73
CA LYS A 115 4.55 -17.01 22.61
C LYS A 115 4.21 -17.94 23.78
N LYS A 116 2.95 -17.96 24.25
CA LYS A 116 2.51 -18.89 25.29
C LYS A 116 2.53 -20.35 24.82
N TYR A 117 2.08 -20.60 23.59
CA TYR A 117 2.01 -21.97 23.05
C TYR A 117 3.27 -22.39 22.28
N ASN A 118 3.96 -21.46 21.64
CA ASN A 118 5.25 -21.69 20.99
C ASN A 118 6.22 -20.55 21.32
N PRO A 119 7.07 -20.66 22.37
CA PRO A 119 8.00 -19.60 22.75
C PRO A 119 9.02 -19.23 21.65
N ASN A 120 9.35 -20.18 20.76
CA ASN A 120 10.35 -20.01 19.72
C ASN A 120 9.79 -19.39 18.44
N VAL A 121 8.45 -19.31 18.26
CA VAL A 121 7.86 -18.68 17.05
C VAL A 121 8.22 -17.21 16.99
N VAL A 122 8.66 -16.74 15.83
CA VAL A 122 8.89 -15.30 15.60
C VAL A 122 7.55 -14.61 15.38
N VAL A 123 7.22 -13.62 16.22
CA VAL A 123 6.02 -12.81 16.09
C VAL A 123 6.37 -11.48 15.44
N TYR A 124 5.88 -11.27 14.25
CA TYR A 124 6.08 -10.08 13.41
C TYR A 124 4.78 -9.29 13.30
N ILE A 125 4.82 -7.98 13.49
CA ILE A 125 3.69 -7.07 13.22
C ILE A 125 4.06 -6.08 12.13
N LYS A 126 3.30 -6.11 11.04
CA LYS A 126 3.28 -5.06 10.03
C LYS A 126 2.35 -3.95 10.51
N LEU A 127 2.90 -2.75 10.72
CA LEU A 127 2.18 -1.67 11.40
C LEU A 127 1.13 -1.01 10.52
N ASP A 128 1.40 -0.82 9.22
CA ASP A 128 0.56 -0.04 8.28
C ASP A 128 0.05 1.25 8.95
N MET A 129 1.02 2.07 9.38
CA MET A 129 0.80 3.13 10.35
C MET A 129 0.52 4.46 9.65
N GLY A 130 -0.72 4.94 9.78
CA GLY A 130 -1.05 6.32 9.44
C GLY A 130 -0.66 7.31 10.55
N ILE A 131 -0.85 8.61 10.31
CA ILE A 131 -0.47 9.71 11.21
C ILE A 131 -1.06 9.57 12.61
N GLY A 132 -2.28 9.05 12.73
CA GLY A 132 -2.93 8.83 14.04
C GLY A 132 -2.18 7.79 14.89
N GLY A 133 -1.74 6.69 14.26
CA GLY A 133 -0.92 5.66 14.93
C GLY A 133 0.45 6.19 15.30
N PHE A 134 1.08 6.96 14.42
CA PHE A 134 2.37 7.60 14.69
C PHE A 134 2.28 8.56 15.88
N ASN A 135 1.30 9.45 15.89
CA ASN A 135 1.10 10.42 16.98
C ASN A 135 0.78 9.74 18.32
N HIS A 136 0.18 8.52 18.31
CA HIS A 136 -0.05 7.76 19.54
C HIS A 136 1.25 7.51 20.32
N PHE A 137 2.37 7.28 19.62
CA PHE A 137 3.69 7.00 20.23
C PHE A 137 4.57 8.23 20.36
N CYS A 138 4.47 9.18 19.42
CA CYS A 138 5.37 10.33 19.26
C CYS A 138 4.81 11.65 19.80
N ASN A 139 3.67 11.63 20.52
CA ASN A 139 3.11 12.85 21.09
C ASN A 139 4.02 13.37 22.23
N ASN A 140 4.25 14.70 22.28
CA ASN A 140 5.11 15.37 23.25
C ASN A 140 4.41 15.66 24.60
N GLY A 141 3.33 14.97 24.94
CA GLY A 141 2.61 15.15 26.19
C GLY A 141 3.42 14.64 27.41
N PRO A 142 3.25 15.25 28.61
CA PRO A 142 4.03 14.92 29.81
C PRO A 142 3.88 13.46 30.27
N LEU A 143 2.81 12.78 29.89
CA LEU A 143 2.54 11.38 30.23
C LEU A 143 2.93 10.39 29.12
N GLN A 144 3.52 10.86 28.01
CA GLN A 144 3.81 10.00 26.87
C GLN A 144 4.82 8.89 27.20
N SER A 145 5.85 9.20 27.97
CA SER A 145 6.84 8.20 28.41
C SER A 145 6.20 7.07 29.25
N ILE A 146 5.21 7.41 30.09
CA ILE A 146 4.48 6.43 30.89
C ILE A 146 3.61 5.56 29.98
N LYS A 147 2.88 6.17 29.03
CA LYS A 147 2.11 5.42 28.04
C LYS A 147 2.99 4.46 27.23
N ASN A 148 4.11 4.93 26.74
CA ASN A 148 5.08 4.12 25.98
C ASN A 148 5.65 2.98 26.84
N TRP A 149 5.87 3.19 28.14
CA TRP A 149 6.27 2.13 29.05
C TRP A 149 5.23 1.02 29.17
N PHE A 150 3.94 1.37 29.32
CA PHE A 150 2.86 0.38 29.32
C PHE A 150 2.72 -0.34 27.96
N GLU A 151 2.86 0.38 26.84
CA GLU A 151 2.84 -0.23 25.50
C GLU A 151 4.03 -1.17 25.31
N LYS A 152 5.22 -0.83 25.82
CA LYS A 152 6.39 -1.72 25.82
C LYS A 152 6.12 -3.03 26.53
N ILE A 153 5.47 -3.00 27.69
CA ILE A 153 5.11 -4.22 28.44
C ILE A 153 4.12 -5.06 27.63
N LYS A 154 3.07 -4.44 27.04
CA LYS A 154 2.07 -5.15 26.25
C LYS A 154 2.66 -5.74 24.98
N SER A 155 3.60 -5.06 24.34
CA SER A 155 4.25 -5.48 23.09
C SER A 155 5.48 -6.37 23.30
N SER A 156 5.80 -6.77 24.53
CA SER A 156 7.00 -7.57 24.86
C SER A 156 7.04 -8.93 24.17
N TYR A 157 5.89 -9.42 23.72
CA TYR A 157 5.75 -10.70 23.02
C TYR A 157 5.90 -10.58 21.48
N VAL A 158 6.19 -9.38 20.97
CA VAL A 158 6.44 -9.14 19.54
C VAL A 158 7.95 -9.05 19.33
N ASP A 159 8.47 -9.81 18.39
CA ASP A 159 9.89 -9.81 18.06
C ASP A 159 10.23 -8.69 17.06
N ILE A 160 9.38 -8.48 16.05
CA ILE A 160 9.64 -7.59 14.91
C ILE A 160 8.44 -6.69 14.65
N PHE A 161 8.74 -5.44 14.35
CA PHE A 161 7.80 -4.48 13.76
C PHE A 161 8.32 -4.00 12.42
N THR A 162 7.44 -3.74 11.46
CA THR A 162 7.79 -2.95 10.28
C THR A 162 6.86 -1.76 10.12
N VAL A 163 7.42 -0.68 9.60
CA VAL A 163 6.68 0.53 9.25
C VAL A 163 7.02 0.94 7.82
N GLU A 164 6.02 1.45 7.12
CA GLU A 164 6.06 1.73 5.69
C GLU A 164 6.73 3.06 5.36
N THR A 165 6.73 4.02 6.29
CA THR A 165 7.21 5.39 6.12
C THR A 165 8.57 5.58 6.79
N LYS A 166 9.54 6.07 6.04
CA LYS A 166 10.93 6.20 6.52
C LYS A 166 11.08 7.21 7.65
N SER A 167 10.37 8.35 7.59
CA SER A 167 10.38 9.34 8.68
C SER A 167 9.81 8.74 9.96
N TYR A 168 8.76 7.93 9.88
CA TYR A 168 8.18 7.24 11.03
C TYR A 168 9.17 6.22 11.62
N TYR A 169 9.86 5.47 10.77
CA TYR A 169 10.92 4.57 11.22
C TYR A 169 11.98 5.30 12.02
N GLU A 170 12.49 6.44 11.52
CA GLU A 170 13.55 7.22 12.16
C GLU A 170 13.15 7.75 13.55
N GLU A 171 11.87 8.06 13.76
CA GLU A 171 11.37 8.50 15.06
C GLU A 171 10.98 7.32 15.97
N LEU A 172 10.28 6.31 15.44
CA LEU A 172 9.81 5.18 16.25
C LEU A 172 10.95 4.33 16.80
N LYS A 173 12.07 4.20 16.06
CA LYS A 173 13.25 3.45 16.57
C LYS A 173 13.87 4.04 17.84
N LYS A 174 13.60 5.32 18.15
CA LYS A 174 14.04 6.00 19.38
C LYS A 174 13.13 5.67 20.57
N ILE A 175 11.94 5.12 20.33
CA ILE A 175 10.93 4.88 21.35
C ILE A 175 11.12 3.49 21.95
N SER A 176 11.06 3.39 23.26
CA SER A 176 11.33 2.16 24.01
C SER A 176 10.43 0.96 23.65
N VAL A 177 9.23 1.21 23.09
CA VAL A 177 8.32 0.17 22.58
C VAL A 177 8.95 -0.60 21.42
N PHE A 178 9.65 0.11 20.53
CA PHE A 178 10.18 -0.42 19.27
C PHE A 178 11.68 -0.70 19.30
N ASN A 179 12.35 -0.36 20.38
CA ASN A 179 13.81 -0.39 20.52
C ASN A 179 14.45 -1.66 19.93
N ASN A 180 15.26 -1.48 18.87
CA ASN A 180 15.94 -2.55 18.11
C ASN A 180 15.03 -3.64 17.49
N ARG A 181 13.71 -3.41 17.44
CA ARG A 181 12.71 -4.36 16.91
C ARG A 181 11.90 -3.81 15.74
N ILE A 182 12.19 -2.59 15.29
CA ILE A 182 11.49 -1.97 14.16
C ILE A 182 12.41 -1.86 12.95
N GLU A 183 11.85 -2.11 11.78
CA GLU A 183 12.52 -1.99 10.49
C GLU A 183 11.65 -1.18 9.51
N TYR A 184 12.29 -0.47 8.59
CA TYR A 184 11.61 0.18 7.48
C TYR A 184 11.33 -0.85 6.38
N LEU A 185 10.05 -1.04 6.03
CA LEU A 185 9.62 -1.96 4.99
C LEU A 185 8.34 -1.43 4.33
N PRO A 186 8.45 -0.70 3.21
CA PRO A 186 7.28 -0.18 2.49
C PRO A 186 6.50 -1.28 1.77
N ASN A 187 5.32 -0.92 1.25
CA ASN A 187 4.58 -1.75 0.32
C ASN A 187 5.22 -1.69 -1.07
N GLY A 188 5.07 -2.77 -1.84
CA GLY A 188 5.56 -2.87 -3.21
C GLY A 188 4.44 -2.84 -4.25
N VAL A 189 4.84 -3.01 -5.51
CA VAL A 189 3.94 -3.17 -6.65
C VAL A 189 3.74 -4.65 -6.96
N SER A 190 2.49 -5.10 -7.04
CA SER A 190 2.14 -6.48 -7.36
C SER A 190 2.24 -6.74 -8.86
N LEU A 191 3.07 -7.72 -9.24
CA LEU A 191 3.28 -8.12 -10.63
C LEU A 191 2.79 -9.55 -10.92
N ILE A 192 1.85 -10.07 -10.11
CA ILE A 192 1.24 -11.38 -10.35
C ILE A 192 0.44 -11.33 -11.65
N ASP A 193 0.78 -12.21 -12.59
CA ASP A 193 0.14 -12.34 -13.92
C ASP A 193 0.15 -11.04 -14.75
N ILE A 194 1.17 -10.20 -14.55
CA ILE A 194 1.37 -8.97 -15.32
C ILE A 194 2.37 -9.21 -16.45
N ASP A 195 1.97 -8.84 -17.66
CA ASP A 195 2.84 -8.78 -18.82
C ASP A 195 3.66 -7.47 -18.80
N VAL A 196 4.71 -7.47 -17.98
CA VAL A 196 5.55 -6.27 -17.78
C VAL A 196 6.22 -5.85 -19.09
N ASP A 197 6.73 -6.80 -19.86
CA ASP A 197 7.46 -6.50 -21.12
C ASP A 197 6.52 -5.93 -22.18
N GLY A 198 5.32 -6.52 -22.33
CA GLY A 198 4.30 -6.03 -23.26
C GLY A 198 3.81 -4.63 -22.88
N ILE A 199 3.59 -4.37 -21.58
CA ILE A 199 3.20 -3.05 -21.09
C ILE A 199 4.32 -2.04 -21.31
N ASP A 200 5.59 -2.39 -21.00
CA ASP A 200 6.75 -1.50 -21.18
C ASP A 200 7.04 -1.14 -22.64
N ALA A 201 6.63 -1.97 -23.56
CA ALA A 201 6.75 -1.69 -25.00
C ALA A 201 5.80 -0.58 -25.48
N LEU A 202 4.75 -0.24 -24.71
CA LEU A 202 3.79 0.78 -25.11
C LEU A 202 4.40 2.19 -25.05
N PRO A 203 4.08 3.07 -26.02
CA PRO A 203 4.59 4.44 -26.05
C PRO A 203 3.91 5.31 -24.99
N LYS A 204 4.60 6.36 -24.56
CA LYS A 204 4.05 7.43 -23.74
C LYS A 204 3.14 8.35 -24.56
N GLU A 205 2.02 8.72 -23.97
CA GLU A 205 1.03 9.64 -24.52
C GLU A 205 0.96 10.92 -23.67
N ASN A 206 0.53 12.03 -24.24
CA ASN A 206 0.24 13.25 -23.48
C ASN A 206 -1.03 13.03 -22.65
N SER A 207 -0.90 12.28 -21.57
CA SER A 207 -1.99 12.02 -20.65
C SER A 207 -1.57 12.11 -19.20
N ILE A 208 -2.54 12.51 -18.37
CA ILE A 208 -2.48 12.58 -16.92
C ILE A 208 -3.51 11.60 -16.40
N VAL A 209 -3.08 10.67 -15.54
CA VAL A 209 -4.00 9.73 -14.88
C VAL A 209 -4.25 10.14 -13.44
N THR A 210 -5.47 9.97 -12.97
CA THR A 210 -5.87 10.00 -11.56
C THR A 210 -6.60 8.71 -11.26
N ILE A 211 -6.07 7.90 -10.32
CA ILE A 211 -6.52 6.52 -10.08
C ILE A 211 -6.95 6.34 -8.63
N GLY A 212 -8.22 5.97 -8.42
CA GLY A 212 -8.72 5.68 -7.06
C GLY A 212 -10.23 5.74 -6.97
N ARG A 213 -10.75 5.77 -5.73
CA ARG A 213 -12.18 6.00 -5.46
C ARG A 213 -12.48 7.49 -5.60
N LEU A 214 -12.96 7.91 -6.76
CA LEU A 214 -13.13 9.32 -7.10
C LEU A 214 -14.39 9.91 -6.42
N GLY A 215 -14.28 11.16 -5.97
CA GLY A 215 -15.37 11.89 -5.32
C GLY A 215 -15.51 11.67 -3.82
N ILE A 216 -14.80 10.70 -3.23
CA ILE A 216 -14.78 10.60 -1.76
C ILE A 216 -13.89 11.70 -1.16
N PRO A 217 -14.22 12.21 0.07
CA PRO A 217 -13.54 13.35 0.67
C PRO A 217 -12.01 13.20 0.74
N GLU A 218 -11.52 12.02 1.10
CA GLU A 218 -10.08 11.76 1.27
C GLU A 218 -9.30 11.85 -0.05
N LYS A 219 -9.95 11.59 -1.18
CA LYS A 219 -9.32 11.65 -2.52
C LYS A 219 -9.36 13.06 -3.12
N ASN A 220 -10.26 13.93 -2.65
CA ASN A 220 -10.39 15.32 -3.08
C ASN A 220 -10.34 15.51 -4.61
N SER A 221 -10.97 14.59 -5.34
CA SER A 221 -10.96 14.57 -6.82
C SER A 221 -11.48 15.86 -7.47
N PRO A 222 -12.45 16.63 -6.87
CA PRO A 222 -12.86 17.93 -7.36
C PRO A 222 -11.72 18.96 -7.48
N LEU A 223 -10.65 18.81 -6.71
CA LEU A 223 -9.49 19.70 -6.84
C LEU A 223 -8.91 19.67 -8.26
N LEU A 224 -8.89 18.50 -8.91
CA LEU A 224 -8.35 18.39 -10.27
C LEU A 224 -9.15 19.22 -11.29
N LEU A 225 -10.46 19.26 -11.17
CA LEU A 225 -11.30 20.09 -12.07
C LEU A 225 -10.99 21.57 -11.90
N ARG A 226 -10.90 22.05 -10.63
CA ARG A 226 -10.51 23.43 -10.33
C ARG A 226 -9.10 23.77 -10.83
N VAL A 227 -8.20 22.81 -10.83
CA VAL A 227 -6.85 22.95 -11.39
C VAL A 227 -6.88 23.11 -12.91
N ILE A 228 -7.70 22.29 -13.61
CA ILE A 228 -7.82 22.33 -15.07
C ILE A 228 -8.41 23.69 -15.52
N GLU A 229 -9.36 24.26 -14.78
CA GLU A 229 -9.94 25.60 -15.06
C GLU A 229 -8.88 26.73 -15.05
N LYS A 230 -7.82 26.56 -14.26
CA LYS A 230 -6.71 27.53 -14.15
C LYS A 230 -5.66 27.39 -15.25
N MET A 231 -5.76 26.35 -16.07
CA MET A 231 -4.74 26.05 -17.09
C MET A 231 -5.12 26.69 -18.44
N PRO A 232 -4.13 27.07 -19.28
CA PRO A 232 -4.40 27.54 -20.63
C PRO A 232 -5.13 26.48 -21.46
N GLU A 233 -6.28 26.80 -22.04
CA GLU A 233 -7.08 25.90 -22.87
C GLU A 233 -6.26 25.25 -23.99
N SER A 234 -5.36 26.01 -24.63
CA SER A 234 -4.49 25.52 -25.70
C SER A 234 -3.56 24.40 -25.24
N LEU A 235 -3.18 24.39 -23.96
CA LEU A 235 -2.36 23.33 -23.37
C LEU A 235 -3.23 22.14 -22.97
N VAL A 236 -4.40 22.38 -22.35
CA VAL A 236 -5.34 21.32 -21.95
C VAL A 236 -5.77 20.50 -23.17
N LYS A 237 -6.04 21.13 -24.31
CA LYS A 237 -6.43 20.45 -25.58
C LYS A 237 -5.37 19.46 -26.11
N GLN A 238 -4.11 19.65 -25.75
CA GLN A 238 -3.02 18.76 -26.17
C GLN A 238 -2.83 17.53 -25.27
N TRP A 239 -3.61 17.45 -24.16
CA TRP A 239 -3.49 16.40 -23.16
C TRP A 239 -4.84 15.73 -22.88
N LYS A 240 -4.78 14.50 -22.33
CA LYS A 240 -5.95 13.80 -21.82
C LYS A 240 -5.84 13.66 -20.31
N PHE A 241 -6.92 13.94 -19.60
CA PHE A 241 -7.05 13.76 -18.16
C PHE A 241 -7.96 12.57 -17.93
N LEU A 242 -7.37 11.44 -17.52
CA LEU A 242 -8.04 10.16 -17.37
C LEU A 242 -8.41 9.94 -15.91
N LEU A 243 -9.69 9.90 -15.61
CA LEU A 243 -10.26 9.68 -14.29
C LEU A 243 -10.65 8.21 -14.17
N ILE A 244 -9.86 7.43 -13.39
CA ILE A 244 -9.92 5.97 -13.36
C ILE A 244 -10.34 5.48 -11.99
N GLY A 245 -11.42 4.72 -11.93
CA GLY A 245 -11.92 4.08 -10.71
C GLY A 245 -13.40 4.33 -10.44
N PRO A 246 -13.94 3.69 -9.40
CA PRO A 246 -15.31 3.93 -8.97
C PRO A 246 -15.46 5.38 -8.51
N SER A 247 -16.57 6.01 -8.93
CA SER A 247 -16.86 7.42 -8.69
C SER A 247 -18.16 7.56 -7.94
N THR A 248 -18.25 8.55 -7.04
CA THR A 248 -19.54 8.92 -6.44
C THR A 248 -20.44 9.59 -7.48
N GLN A 249 -21.75 9.50 -7.28
CA GLN A 249 -22.71 10.12 -8.20
C GLN A 249 -22.53 11.64 -8.27
N GLU A 250 -22.25 12.26 -7.13
CA GLU A 250 -22.00 13.70 -7.03
C GLU A 250 -20.79 14.13 -7.88
N PHE A 251 -19.72 13.34 -7.86
CA PHE A 251 -18.53 13.65 -8.66
C PHE A 251 -18.76 13.42 -10.16
N ILE A 252 -19.56 12.43 -10.54
CA ILE A 252 -19.98 12.22 -11.95
C ILE A 252 -20.72 13.45 -12.46
N GLU A 253 -21.66 13.96 -11.66
CA GLU A 253 -22.44 15.17 -11.99
C GLU A 253 -21.55 16.42 -12.05
N GLU A 254 -20.58 16.54 -11.14
CA GLU A 254 -19.60 17.64 -11.13
C GLU A 254 -18.75 17.64 -12.41
N VAL A 255 -18.25 16.47 -12.85
CA VAL A 255 -17.50 16.33 -14.11
C VAL A 255 -18.40 16.66 -15.31
N HIS A 256 -19.66 16.23 -15.30
CA HIS A 256 -20.61 16.56 -16.36
C HIS A 256 -20.81 18.09 -16.47
N ASN A 257 -21.11 18.74 -15.34
CA ASN A 257 -21.33 20.19 -15.30
C ASN A 257 -20.07 20.96 -15.70
N PHE A 258 -18.90 20.50 -15.28
CA PHE A 258 -17.60 21.03 -15.70
C PHE A 258 -17.47 21.00 -17.24
N LYS A 259 -17.76 19.87 -17.86
CA LYS A 259 -17.68 19.69 -19.34
C LYS A 259 -18.67 20.58 -20.07
N VAL A 260 -19.88 20.74 -19.55
CA VAL A 260 -20.90 21.64 -20.12
C VAL A 260 -20.45 23.10 -20.05
N SER A 261 -19.84 23.50 -18.92
CA SER A 261 -19.32 24.86 -18.73
C SER A 261 -18.04 25.15 -19.50
N ASN A 262 -17.29 24.11 -19.89
CA ASN A 262 -16.01 24.20 -20.59
C ASN A 262 -15.98 23.38 -21.88
N PRO A 263 -16.87 23.68 -22.89
CA PRO A 263 -17.04 22.84 -24.07
C PRO A 263 -15.78 22.72 -24.92
N ASN A 264 -14.92 23.72 -24.90
CA ASN A 264 -13.66 23.75 -25.66
C ASN A 264 -12.63 22.70 -25.22
N ILE A 265 -12.69 22.25 -23.97
CA ILE A 265 -11.75 21.29 -23.38
C ILE A 265 -12.45 20.01 -22.90
N SER A 266 -13.75 19.91 -23.11
CA SER A 266 -14.57 18.77 -22.65
C SER A 266 -14.03 17.40 -23.08
N ASP A 267 -13.49 17.30 -24.30
CA ASP A 267 -12.95 16.07 -24.87
C ASP A 267 -11.59 15.69 -24.27
N SER A 268 -10.95 16.59 -23.52
CA SER A 268 -9.71 16.31 -22.79
C SER A 268 -9.94 15.59 -21.47
N ILE A 269 -11.15 15.66 -20.89
CA ILE A 269 -11.49 15.03 -19.62
C ILE A 269 -12.27 13.74 -19.89
N ILE A 270 -11.71 12.61 -19.48
CA ILE A 270 -12.25 11.27 -19.76
C ILE A 270 -12.48 10.53 -18.44
N MET A 271 -13.75 10.25 -18.15
CA MET A 271 -14.10 9.31 -17.08
C MET A 271 -14.00 7.89 -17.63
N VAL A 272 -12.96 7.17 -17.23
CA VAL A 272 -12.74 5.77 -17.65
C VAL A 272 -13.65 4.83 -16.85
N GLY A 273 -13.92 5.16 -15.59
CA GLY A 273 -14.64 4.29 -14.67
C GLY A 273 -13.75 3.23 -14.01
N PRO A 274 -14.34 2.23 -13.32
CA PRO A 274 -13.59 1.19 -12.63
C PRO A 274 -12.94 0.23 -13.62
N VAL A 275 -11.61 0.02 -13.44
CA VAL A 275 -10.82 -0.96 -14.18
C VAL A 275 -10.42 -2.06 -13.19
N THR A 276 -10.83 -3.30 -13.46
CA THR A 276 -10.59 -4.47 -12.61
C THR A 276 -9.41 -5.31 -13.09
N ASP A 277 -9.14 -5.30 -14.40
CA ASP A 277 -7.96 -5.96 -14.96
C ASP A 277 -6.70 -5.15 -14.65
N ARG A 278 -5.76 -5.78 -13.97
CA ARG A 278 -4.49 -5.17 -13.57
C ARG A 278 -3.59 -4.84 -14.75
N ASN A 279 -3.56 -5.66 -15.80
CA ASN A 279 -2.79 -5.38 -17.01
C ASN A 279 -3.32 -4.12 -17.69
N GLU A 280 -4.65 -4.00 -17.80
CA GLU A 280 -5.29 -2.80 -18.34
C GLU A 280 -4.97 -1.57 -17.47
N LEU A 281 -5.10 -1.68 -16.14
CA LEU A 281 -4.81 -0.58 -15.22
C LEU A 281 -3.37 -0.09 -15.36
N TYR A 282 -2.42 -1.02 -15.44
CA TYR A 282 -1.00 -0.69 -15.59
C TYR A 282 -0.66 -0.13 -16.98
N THR A 283 -1.42 -0.52 -18.00
CA THR A 283 -1.35 0.09 -19.34
C THR A 283 -1.67 1.59 -19.29
N TYR A 284 -2.66 2.02 -18.51
CA TYR A 284 -2.91 3.45 -18.28
C TYR A 284 -1.74 4.15 -17.61
N GLY A 285 -1.16 3.56 -16.56
CA GLY A 285 0.05 4.09 -15.89
C GLY A 285 1.24 4.18 -16.85
N ARG A 286 1.41 3.17 -17.73
CA ARG A 286 2.51 3.15 -18.72
C ARG A 286 2.34 4.22 -19.78
N LYS A 287 1.16 4.36 -20.34
CA LYS A 287 0.88 5.35 -21.39
C LYS A 287 0.90 6.77 -20.87
N ALA A 288 0.46 7.00 -19.64
CA ALA A 288 0.47 8.32 -19.04
C ALA A 288 1.88 8.83 -18.78
N LYS A 289 2.13 10.11 -19.09
CA LYS A 289 3.36 10.81 -18.68
C LYS A 289 3.30 11.25 -17.21
N ILE A 290 2.10 11.54 -16.69
CA ILE A 290 1.92 12.07 -15.34
C ILE A 290 0.87 11.25 -14.59
N ILE A 291 1.12 10.90 -13.34
CA ILE A 291 0.11 10.56 -12.34
C ILE A 291 -0.13 11.75 -11.44
N CYS A 292 -1.37 12.25 -11.39
CA CYS A 292 -1.77 13.34 -10.51
C CYS A 292 -2.69 12.81 -9.42
N MET A 293 -2.28 12.96 -8.15
CA MET A 293 -3.11 12.58 -7.01
C MET A 293 -3.36 13.80 -6.12
N THR A 294 -4.64 14.03 -5.85
CA THR A 294 -5.14 15.20 -5.11
C THR A 294 -5.55 14.87 -3.68
N SER A 295 -5.21 13.68 -3.18
CA SER A 295 -5.64 13.16 -1.90
C SER A 295 -5.29 14.07 -0.73
N LEU A 296 -6.19 14.15 0.26
CA LEU A 296 -5.94 14.86 1.52
C LEU A 296 -5.26 13.96 2.55
N SER A 297 -5.51 12.64 2.48
CA SER A 297 -4.95 11.67 3.43
C SER A 297 -4.85 10.29 2.79
N GLU A 298 -3.67 9.69 2.90
CA GLU A 298 -3.37 8.31 2.50
C GLU A 298 -2.32 7.73 3.46
N SER A 299 -2.29 6.41 3.63
CA SER A 299 -1.12 5.75 4.26
C SER A 299 0.00 5.60 3.23
N THR A 300 -0.24 4.77 2.22
CA THR A 300 0.63 4.57 1.05
C THR A 300 -0.26 4.59 -0.18
N CYS A 301 -0.16 5.58 -1.03
CA CYS A 301 -0.97 5.65 -2.24
C CYS A 301 -0.47 4.63 -3.27
N ILE A 302 -0.94 3.38 -3.18
CA ILE A 302 -0.46 2.26 -4.02
C ILE A 302 -0.62 2.58 -5.51
N SER A 303 -1.71 3.22 -5.93
CA SER A 303 -1.91 3.60 -7.33
C SER A 303 -0.83 4.55 -7.87
N THR A 304 -0.25 5.40 -7.00
CA THR A 304 0.90 6.23 -7.37
C THR A 304 2.14 5.36 -7.61
N LEU A 305 2.44 4.41 -6.70
CA LEU A 305 3.58 3.50 -6.84
C LEU A 305 3.45 2.64 -8.10
N GLU A 306 2.26 2.10 -8.35
CA GLU A 306 1.95 1.30 -9.53
C GLU A 306 2.16 2.09 -10.83
N SER A 307 1.66 3.32 -10.90
CA SER A 307 1.82 4.17 -12.07
C SER A 307 3.28 4.60 -12.29
N MET A 308 4.01 4.90 -11.19
CA MET A 308 5.45 5.19 -11.25
C MET A 308 6.26 3.98 -11.72
N TYR A 309 5.91 2.77 -11.28
CA TYR A 309 6.57 1.53 -11.68
C TYR A 309 6.53 1.33 -13.20
N PHE A 310 5.46 1.81 -13.84
CA PHE A 310 5.29 1.83 -15.28
C PHE A 310 5.64 3.19 -15.93
N GLY A 311 6.29 4.07 -15.19
CA GLY A 311 6.95 5.26 -15.72
C GLY A 311 6.09 6.51 -15.81
N ALA A 312 4.99 6.63 -15.07
CA ALA A 312 4.32 7.91 -14.89
C ALA A 312 5.08 8.78 -13.86
N TYR A 313 5.26 10.08 -14.17
CA TYR A 313 5.90 11.02 -13.27
C TYR A 313 4.87 11.53 -12.24
N PRO A 314 5.08 11.36 -10.93
CA PRO A 314 4.09 11.74 -9.93
C PRO A 314 4.13 13.24 -9.66
N ILE A 315 2.95 13.87 -9.69
CA ILE A 315 2.65 15.20 -9.17
C ILE A 315 1.52 15.02 -8.17
N ILE A 316 1.84 15.08 -6.88
CA ILE A 316 0.96 14.61 -5.81
C ILE A 316 0.86 15.62 -4.68
N THR A 317 -0.28 15.69 -4.04
CA THR A 317 -0.46 16.49 -2.83
C THR A 317 0.27 15.87 -1.63
N ASN A 318 0.61 16.68 -0.64
CA ASN A 318 1.27 16.25 0.59
C ASN A 318 0.28 15.55 1.54
N TYR A 319 -0.20 14.36 1.15
CA TYR A 319 -1.24 13.62 1.86
C TYR A 319 -0.72 12.86 3.11
N SER A 320 0.57 12.60 3.20
CA SER A 320 1.25 11.97 4.34
C SER A 320 2.77 12.06 4.17
N ASP A 321 3.52 11.79 5.23
CA ASP A 321 4.99 11.76 5.18
C ASP A 321 5.54 10.76 4.15
N PHE A 322 4.75 9.75 3.75
CA PHE A 322 5.14 8.77 2.74
C PHE A 322 5.38 9.38 1.35
N VAL A 323 4.85 10.59 1.07
CA VAL A 323 5.13 11.29 -0.20
C VAL A 323 6.62 11.54 -0.42
N MET A 324 7.39 11.72 0.68
CA MET A 324 8.84 11.86 0.63
C MET A 324 9.52 10.56 0.19
N ASP A 325 9.00 9.42 0.62
CA ASP A 325 9.49 8.11 0.17
C ASP A 325 9.04 7.83 -1.27
N THR A 326 7.79 8.12 -1.61
CA THR A 326 7.25 7.97 -2.96
C THR A 326 8.07 8.73 -4.00
N THR A 327 8.39 9.99 -3.72
CA THR A 327 9.09 10.89 -4.67
C THR A 327 10.60 10.89 -4.52
N ASN A 328 11.17 10.00 -3.70
CA ASN A 328 12.59 10.06 -3.32
C ASN A 328 13.01 11.49 -2.90
N LYS A 329 12.30 12.05 -1.92
CA LYS A 329 12.50 13.40 -1.40
C LYS A 329 12.39 14.49 -2.48
N GLY A 330 11.43 14.35 -3.40
CA GLY A 330 11.18 15.28 -4.49
C GLY A 330 12.10 15.13 -5.71
N THR A 331 13.03 14.18 -5.72
CA THR A 331 13.93 13.97 -6.88
C THR A 331 13.28 13.16 -8.01
N CYS A 332 12.24 12.38 -7.71
CA CYS A 332 11.51 11.52 -8.63
C CYS A 332 10.01 11.86 -8.70
N GLY A 333 9.63 13.10 -8.38
CA GLY A 333 8.24 13.56 -8.40
C GLY A 333 8.13 14.97 -7.82
N ILE A 334 6.95 15.55 -7.89
CA ILE A 334 6.61 16.86 -7.33
C ILE A 334 5.60 16.69 -6.21
N ILE A 335 5.86 17.29 -5.07
CA ILE A 335 4.94 17.34 -3.93
C ILE A 335 4.37 18.75 -3.86
N VAL A 336 3.04 18.86 -3.77
CA VAL A 336 2.28 20.12 -3.72
C VAL A 336 1.54 20.20 -2.40
N GLU A 337 1.37 21.38 -1.85
CA GLU A 337 0.60 21.60 -0.64
C GLU A 337 -0.87 21.13 -0.80
N ASN A 338 -1.43 20.52 0.24
CA ASN A 338 -2.80 20.04 0.23
C ASN A 338 -3.81 21.16 -0.04
N GLY A 339 -4.69 20.94 -1.03
CA GLY A 339 -5.75 21.88 -1.38
C GLY A 339 -5.30 23.09 -2.20
N ASN A 340 -4.00 23.24 -2.47
CA ASN A 340 -3.44 24.38 -3.20
C ASN A 340 -3.61 24.19 -4.73
N ALA A 341 -4.77 24.64 -5.26
CA ALA A 341 -5.09 24.52 -6.67
C ALA A 341 -4.16 25.35 -7.58
N ASP A 342 -3.71 26.51 -7.12
CA ASP A 342 -2.83 27.38 -7.91
C ASP A 342 -1.44 26.77 -8.08
N GLU A 343 -0.86 26.26 -7.01
CA GLU A 343 0.41 25.57 -7.05
C GLU A 343 0.34 24.31 -7.91
N LEU A 344 -0.71 23.46 -7.72
CA LEU A 344 -0.88 22.24 -8.50
C LEU A 344 -1.05 22.53 -9.99
N ALA A 345 -1.84 23.57 -10.35
CA ALA A 345 -1.98 24.01 -11.74
C ALA A 345 -0.63 24.44 -12.33
N GLN A 346 0.14 25.26 -11.59
CA GLN A 346 1.45 25.72 -12.04
C GLN A 346 2.43 24.55 -12.25
N GLN A 347 2.46 23.58 -11.33
CA GLN A 347 3.34 22.42 -11.44
C GLN A 347 2.95 21.51 -12.62
N LEU A 348 1.65 21.30 -12.86
CA LEU A 348 1.17 20.56 -14.03
C LEU A 348 1.53 21.29 -15.33
N ILE A 349 1.30 22.62 -15.42
CA ILE A 349 1.67 23.43 -16.59
C ILE A 349 3.17 23.31 -16.87
N ASN A 350 4.01 23.44 -15.85
CA ASN A 350 5.46 23.34 -15.98
C ASN A 350 5.87 21.93 -16.48
N ALA A 351 5.29 20.87 -15.92
CA ALA A 351 5.58 19.51 -16.34
C ALA A 351 5.11 19.21 -17.76
N MET A 352 3.90 19.66 -18.13
CA MET A 352 3.33 19.47 -19.48
C MET A 352 4.13 20.18 -20.57
N LYS A 353 4.80 21.28 -20.26
CA LYS A 353 5.67 22.06 -21.17
C LYS A 353 7.13 21.62 -21.14
N ASN A 354 7.49 20.69 -20.24
CA ASN A 354 8.88 20.32 -20.05
C ASN A 354 9.33 19.30 -21.11
N ASP A 355 10.24 19.67 -21.98
CA ASP A 355 10.82 18.81 -23.00
C ASP A 355 11.54 17.57 -22.41
N ASN A 356 12.01 17.68 -21.17
CA ASN A 356 12.69 16.61 -20.44
C ASN A 356 11.73 15.73 -19.61
N LEU A 357 10.41 15.88 -19.76
CA LEU A 357 9.45 15.11 -18.95
C LEU A 357 9.65 13.58 -19.09
N LEU A 358 10.01 13.10 -20.27
CA LEU A 358 10.30 11.66 -20.48
C LEU A 358 11.52 11.19 -19.69
N ILE A 359 12.53 12.03 -19.52
CA ILE A 359 13.69 11.72 -18.66
C ILE A 359 13.24 11.59 -17.20
N ASN A 360 12.37 12.49 -16.75
CA ASN A 360 11.80 12.42 -15.41
C ASN A 360 10.92 11.18 -15.22
N CYS A 361 10.15 10.78 -16.23
CA CYS A 361 9.38 9.54 -16.24
C CYS A 361 10.27 8.31 -16.04
N ASN A 362 11.34 8.21 -16.80
CA ASN A 362 12.29 7.09 -16.69
C ASN A 362 12.97 7.06 -15.32
N LYS A 363 13.41 8.22 -14.82
CA LYS A 363 14.01 8.32 -13.48
C LYS A 363 13.05 7.88 -12.37
N SER A 364 11.76 8.25 -12.47
CA SER A 364 10.72 7.81 -11.54
C SER A 364 10.48 6.30 -11.64
N GLN A 365 10.49 5.73 -12.84
CA GLN A 365 10.34 4.30 -13.10
C GLN A 365 11.50 3.50 -12.47
N ASP A 366 12.74 3.91 -12.71
CA ASP A 366 13.93 3.24 -12.16
C ASP A 366 13.90 3.26 -10.63
N TYR A 367 13.54 4.41 -10.06
CA TYR A 367 13.39 4.53 -8.62
C TYR A 367 12.29 3.61 -8.07
N ALA A 368 11.07 3.65 -8.66
CA ALA A 368 9.96 2.83 -8.19
C ALA A 368 10.26 1.33 -8.30
N ARG A 369 10.92 0.89 -9.37
CA ARG A 369 11.35 -0.50 -9.57
C ARG A 369 12.40 -0.97 -8.59
N SER A 370 13.26 -0.08 -8.12
CA SER A 370 14.25 -0.40 -7.08
C SER A 370 13.68 -0.35 -5.68
N ALA A 371 12.84 0.66 -5.37
CA ALA A 371 12.37 0.93 -4.01
C ALA A 371 11.10 0.14 -3.63
N PHE A 372 10.23 -0.18 -4.61
CA PHE A 372 8.90 -0.76 -4.39
C PHE A 372 8.72 -2.11 -5.10
N ASN A 373 9.79 -2.87 -5.26
CA ASN A 373 9.77 -4.21 -5.80
C ASN A 373 9.56 -5.24 -4.68
N TYR A 374 8.49 -6.02 -4.75
CA TYR A 374 8.20 -7.02 -3.71
C TYR A 374 9.29 -8.08 -3.55
N ARG A 375 10.02 -8.42 -4.62
CA ARG A 375 11.12 -9.40 -4.50
C ARG A 375 12.24 -8.86 -3.61
N GLU A 376 12.67 -7.61 -3.82
CA GLU A 376 13.71 -6.96 -3.00
C GLU A 376 13.23 -6.70 -1.56
N LEU A 377 11.98 -6.28 -1.40
CA LEU A 377 11.36 -6.05 -0.09
C LEU A 377 11.22 -7.36 0.69
N SER A 378 10.81 -8.44 0.01
CA SER A 378 10.68 -9.76 0.65
C SER A 378 12.04 -10.40 0.95
N TYR A 379 13.08 -10.14 0.14
CA TYR A 379 14.45 -10.51 0.50
C TYR A 379 14.89 -9.85 1.80
N LYS A 380 14.62 -8.55 1.94
CA LYS A 380 14.89 -7.84 3.20
C LYS A 380 14.11 -8.44 4.36
N LEU A 381 12.82 -8.76 4.16
CA LEU A 381 12.00 -9.40 5.20
C LEU A 381 12.53 -10.80 5.55
N ASP A 382 12.94 -11.61 4.58
CA ASP A 382 13.57 -12.93 4.80
C ASP A 382 14.80 -12.82 5.70
N LEU A 383 15.71 -11.89 5.40
CA LEU A 383 16.90 -11.66 6.23
C LEU A 383 16.54 -11.24 7.67
N ILE A 384 15.54 -10.37 7.82
CA ILE A 384 15.06 -9.94 9.14
C ILE A 384 14.50 -11.14 9.91
N LEU A 385 13.60 -11.92 9.31
CA LEU A 385 12.97 -13.07 9.95
C LEU A 385 14.02 -14.13 10.36
N ARG A 386 14.96 -14.47 9.47
CA ARG A 386 16.02 -15.46 9.78
C ARG A 386 16.92 -15.01 10.93
N ARG A 387 17.33 -13.74 10.96
CA ARG A 387 18.13 -13.17 12.07
C ARG A 387 17.45 -13.37 13.42
N TYR A 388 16.13 -13.14 13.50
CA TYR A 388 15.39 -13.32 14.75
C TYR A 388 15.16 -14.79 15.12
N MET A 389 15.07 -15.70 14.16
CA MET A 389 14.99 -17.14 14.41
C MET A 389 16.30 -17.67 15.00
N GLU A 390 17.46 -17.21 14.51
CA GLU A 390 18.77 -17.60 15.02
C GLU A 390 19.01 -17.10 16.44
N THR A 391 18.46 -15.94 16.82
CA THR A 391 18.61 -15.38 18.19
C THR A 391 17.67 -15.99 19.22
N ASN A 392 16.55 -16.61 18.78
CA ASN A 392 15.54 -17.23 19.65
C ASN A 392 15.67 -18.75 19.75
N GLY A 393 16.55 -19.39 18.96
CA GLY A 393 16.86 -20.81 18.99
C GLY A 393 18.10 -21.10 19.76
#